data_6c8160f37ea619297527d8b5db7fde27
#
_entry.id   6c8160f37ea619297527d8b5db7fde27
#
_cell.length_a   1.000
_cell.length_b   1.000
_cell.length_c   1.000
_cell.angle_alpha   90.00
_cell.angle_beta   90.00
_cell.angle_gamma   90.00
#
_symmetry.space_group_name_H-M   'P 1'
#
loop_
_entity.id
_entity.type
_entity.pdbx_description
1 polymer ?
#
loop_
_entity_poly.entity_id
_entity_poly.type
_entity_poly.pdbx_seq_one_letter_code
_entity_poly.pdbx_strand_id
1 'polypeptide(L)'
;MKSLSEIETTSKRASRGVGFSWGIAEEVGKCIRLLELFGLPGIKNLNEYYQKKDKENFDNIKLVNQKNTSNKNFLCPISLGISCLDQIRKIENYNECSFKNVAYPLLLLPFLSRSSEIIGKKILV
;
A
#
# COMPACT_ATOMS: atom_id res chain seq x y z
N MET A 1 2.15 -25.44 0.72
CA MET A 1 2.01 -24.17 1.46
C MET A 1 3.33 -23.39 1.35
N LYS A 2 3.26 -22.12 0.98
CA LYS A 2 4.47 -21.28 0.89
C LYS A 2 4.85 -20.73 2.24
N SER A 3 6.14 -20.68 2.52
CA SER A 3 6.65 -20.01 3.72
C SER A 3 6.47 -18.49 3.60
N LEU A 4 6.52 -17.78 4.73
CA LEU A 4 6.44 -16.31 4.72
C LEU A 4 7.59 -15.68 3.91
N SER A 5 8.77 -16.29 3.96
CA SER A 5 9.93 -15.85 3.19
C SER A 5 9.70 -15.98 1.67
N GLU A 6 9.10 -17.07 1.24
CA GLU A 6 8.75 -17.27 -0.18
C GLU A 6 7.67 -16.29 -0.64
N ILE A 7 6.69 -16.02 0.21
CA ILE A 7 5.63 -15.05 -0.05
C ILE A 7 6.24 -13.65 -0.27
N GLU A 8 7.14 -13.24 0.60
CA GLU A 8 7.83 -11.96 0.48
C GLU A 8 8.63 -11.87 -0.83
N THR A 9 9.41 -12.89 -1.14
CA THR A 9 10.23 -12.94 -2.36
C THR A 9 9.39 -12.94 -3.63
N THR A 10 8.33 -13.74 -3.65
CA THR A 10 7.42 -13.82 -4.81
C THR A 10 6.70 -12.50 -5.05
N SER A 11 6.22 -11.86 -3.98
CA SER A 11 5.54 -10.57 -4.06
C SER A 11 6.48 -9.47 -4.54
N LYS A 12 7.73 -9.47 -4.08
CA LYS A 12 8.76 -8.55 -4.54
C LYS A 12 9.03 -8.69 -6.04
N ARG A 13 9.19 -9.93 -6.52
CA ARG A 13 9.41 -10.20 -7.94
C ARG A 13 8.23 -9.77 -8.80
N ALA A 14 7.01 -10.06 -8.35
CA ALA A 14 5.80 -9.64 -9.06
C ALA A 14 5.72 -8.12 -9.16
N SER A 15 6.08 -7.42 -8.10
CA SER A 15 6.08 -5.95 -8.06
C SER A 15 7.11 -5.36 -9.03
N ARG A 16 8.29 -5.96 -9.12
CA ARG A 16 9.29 -5.57 -10.13
C ARG A 16 8.76 -5.81 -11.54
N GLY A 17 8.08 -6.93 -11.74
CA GLY A 17 7.52 -7.29 -13.04
C GLY A 17 6.49 -6.31 -13.58
N VAL A 18 5.74 -5.63 -12.70
CA VAL A 18 4.76 -4.61 -13.11
C VAL A 18 5.35 -3.19 -13.14
N GLY A 19 6.65 -3.04 -12.93
CA GLY A 19 7.34 -1.77 -13.13
C GLY A 19 7.71 -0.99 -11.90
N PHE A 20 7.48 -1.50 -10.69
CA PHE A 20 7.91 -0.81 -9.46
C PHE A 20 9.43 -0.90 -9.29
N SER A 21 10.02 0.11 -8.66
CA SER A 21 11.44 0.09 -8.31
C SER A 21 11.75 -1.00 -7.28
N TRP A 22 13.04 -1.36 -7.13
CA TRP A 22 13.45 -2.34 -6.14
C TRP A 22 13.05 -1.96 -4.72
N GLY A 23 13.20 -0.68 -4.36
CA GLY A 23 12.84 -0.21 -3.03
C GLY A 23 11.34 -0.37 -2.75
N ILE A 24 10.49 0.02 -3.69
CA ILE A 24 9.05 -0.15 -3.56
C ILE A 24 8.67 -1.62 -3.55
N ALA A 25 9.29 -2.42 -4.42
CA ALA A 25 9.03 -3.85 -4.48
C ALA A 25 9.35 -4.55 -3.14
N GLU A 26 10.44 -4.16 -2.48
CA GLU A 26 10.78 -4.68 -1.15
C GLU A 26 9.73 -4.32 -0.11
N GLU A 27 9.21 -3.10 -0.14
CA GLU A 27 8.15 -2.67 0.78
C GLU A 27 6.86 -3.45 0.54
N VAL A 28 6.50 -3.69 -0.72
CA VAL A 28 5.34 -4.51 -1.07
C VAL A 28 5.50 -5.94 -0.52
N GLY A 29 6.68 -6.53 -0.71
CA GLY A 29 6.97 -7.88 -0.20
C GLY A 29 6.74 -7.97 1.30
N LYS A 30 7.25 -7.00 2.06
CA LYS A 30 7.06 -6.94 3.51
C LYS A 30 5.59 -6.77 3.89
N CYS A 31 4.85 -5.96 3.15
CA CYS A 31 3.41 -5.74 3.39
C CYS A 31 2.60 -7.02 3.19
N ILE A 32 2.85 -7.74 2.09
CA ILE A 32 2.13 -8.97 1.79
C ILE A 32 2.47 -10.06 2.81
N ARG A 33 3.73 -10.16 3.20
CA ARG A 33 4.15 -11.08 4.27
C ARG A 33 3.38 -10.80 5.57
N LEU A 34 3.25 -9.52 5.92
CA LEU A 34 2.53 -9.12 7.14
C LEU A 34 1.05 -9.48 7.06
N LEU A 35 0.40 -9.21 5.93
CA LEU A 35 -1.01 -9.55 5.73
C LEU A 35 -1.24 -11.06 5.85
N GLU A 36 -0.41 -11.87 5.21
CA GLU A 36 -0.53 -13.32 5.27
C GLU A 36 -0.24 -13.87 6.67
N LEU A 37 0.69 -13.24 7.40
CA LEU A 37 0.99 -13.59 8.79
C LEU A 37 -0.25 -13.46 9.68
N PHE A 38 -1.09 -12.46 9.44
CA PHE A 38 -2.33 -12.24 10.19
C PHE A 38 -3.53 -12.97 9.58
N GLY A 39 -3.31 -13.83 8.59
CA GLY A 39 -4.38 -14.60 7.97
C GLY A 39 -5.26 -13.81 7.01
N LEU A 40 -4.79 -12.67 6.55
CA LEU A 40 -5.51 -11.83 5.59
C LEU A 40 -5.07 -12.15 4.16
N PRO A 41 -5.97 -12.03 3.15
CA PRO A 41 -5.67 -12.47 1.78
C PRO A 41 -4.81 -11.45 1.01
N GLY A 42 -3.57 -11.26 1.42
CA GLY A 42 -2.63 -10.32 0.81
C GLY A 42 -2.26 -10.71 -0.61
N ILE A 43 -1.88 -11.98 -0.83
CA ILE A 43 -1.48 -12.47 -2.16
C ILE A 43 -2.63 -12.34 -3.15
N LYS A 44 -3.84 -12.75 -2.75
CA LYS A 44 -5.03 -12.69 -3.61
C LYS A 44 -5.30 -11.25 -4.05
N ASN A 45 -5.28 -10.31 -3.12
CA ASN A 45 -5.50 -8.89 -3.40
C ASN A 45 -4.42 -8.32 -4.31
N LEU A 46 -3.16 -8.66 -4.07
CA LEU A 46 -2.05 -8.19 -4.89
C LEU A 46 -2.16 -8.70 -6.33
N ASN A 47 -2.46 -9.98 -6.50
CA ASN A 47 -2.63 -10.58 -7.83
C ASN A 47 -3.77 -9.92 -8.59
N GLU A 48 -4.92 -9.74 -7.96
CA GLU A 48 -6.08 -9.09 -8.58
C GLU A 48 -5.75 -7.65 -8.97
N TYR A 49 -5.08 -6.91 -8.11
CA TYR A 49 -4.68 -5.54 -8.38
C TYR A 49 -3.72 -5.46 -9.57
N TYR A 50 -2.70 -6.33 -9.61
CA TYR A 50 -1.72 -6.31 -10.70
C TYR A 50 -2.32 -6.73 -12.03
N GLN A 51 -3.30 -7.63 -12.04
CA GLN A 51 -4.03 -7.98 -13.25
C GLN A 51 -4.83 -6.79 -13.78
N LYS A 52 -5.48 -6.04 -12.88
CA LYS A 52 -6.22 -4.84 -13.27
C LYS A 52 -5.30 -3.70 -13.70
N LYS A 53 -4.14 -3.58 -13.08
CA LYS A 53 -3.16 -2.55 -13.41
C LYS A 53 -2.70 -2.62 -14.85
N ASP A 54 -2.66 -3.80 -15.46
CA ASP A 54 -2.35 -3.97 -16.88
C ASP A 54 -3.44 -3.44 -17.80
N LYS A 55 -4.68 -3.35 -17.33
CA LYS A 55 -5.86 -3.02 -18.14
C LYS A 55 -6.46 -1.67 -17.81
N GLU A 56 -6.26 -1.16 -16.59
CA GLU A 56 -6.85 0.07 -16.10
C GLU A 56 -5.77 1.00 -15.59
N ASN A 57 -6.06 2.29 -15.62
CA ASN A 57 -5.19 3.31 -15.04
C ASN A 57 -5.59 3.57 -13.59
N PHE A 58 -4.58 3.74 -12.74
CA PHE A 58 -4.77 4.12 -11.34
C PHE A 58 -4.03 5.43 -11.07
N ASP A 59 -4.65 6.27 -10.27
CA ASP A 59 -4.07 7.57 -9.93
C ASP A 59 -3.07 7.45 -8.78
N ASN A 60 -2.02 8.24 -8.84
CA ASN A 60 -1.00 8.33 -7.81
C ASN A 60 -1.11 9.69 -7.12
N ILE A 61 -1.02 9.69 -5.79
CA ILE A 61 -0.95 10.92 -5.01
C ILE A 61 0.51 11.11 -4.59
N LYS A 62 1.12 12.21 -5.05
CA LYS A 62 2.49 12.55 -4.68
C LYS A 62 2.55 13.33 -3.38
N LEU A 63 1.57 14.19 -3.14
CA LEU A 63 1.47 14.97 -1.91
C LEU A 63 0.25 14.53 -1.12
N VAL A 64 0.47 14.02 0.08
CA VAL A 64 -0.59 13.58 0.98
C VAL A 64 -1.15 14.80 1.71
N ASN A 65 -2.46 14.90 1.76
CA ASN A 65 -3.21 15.96 2.43
C ASN A 65 -4.17 15.37 3.46
N GLN A 66 -4.93 16.22 4.13
CA GLN A 66 -5.94 15.74 5.07
C GLN A 66 -7.04 14.94 4.38
N LYS A 67 -7.38 15.28 3.15
CA LYS A 67 -8.34 14.54 2.33
C LYS A 67 -7.67 14.12 1.04
N ASN A 68 -7.65 12.82 0.79
CA ASN A 68 -6.99 12.23 -0.38
C ASN A 68 -8.02 11.46 -1.19
N THR A 69 -8.28 11.92 -2.41
CA THR A 69 -9.25 11.31 -3.30
C THR A 69 -8.81 11.43 -4.75
N SER A 70 -9.40 10.63 -5.61
CA SER A 70 -9.19 10.66 -7.04
C SER A 70 -10.46 11.13 -7.75
N ASN A 71 -10.29 11.86 -8.87
CA ASN A 71 -11.40 12.40 -9.65
C ASN A 71 -11.93 11.43 -10.72
N LYS A 72 -11.08 10.62 -11.32
CA LYS A 72 -11.44 9.73 -12.44
C LYS A 72 -11.21 8.25 -12.15
N ASN A 73 -10.04 7.92 -11.64
CA ASN A 73 -9.63 6.54 -11.42
C ASN A 73 -9.49 6.28 -9.93
N PHE A 74 -9.50 5.01 -9.54
CA PHE A 74 -9.16 4.66 -8.16
C PHE A 74 -7.69 4.95 -7.89
N LEU A 75 -7.37 5.25 -6.63
CA LEU A 75 -6.00 5.49 -6.19
C LEU A 75 -5.22 4.18 -6.11
N CYS A 76 -3.96 4.22 -6.53
CA CYS A 76 -3.04 3.09 -6.35
C CYS A 76 -2.70 2.95 -4.87
N PRO A 77 -3.01 1.80 -4.23
CA PRO A 77 -2.76 1.64 -2.80
C PRO A 77 -1.28 1.62 -2.45
N ILE A 78 -0.44 1.10 -3.33
CA ILE A 78 1.01 0.99 -3.11
C ILE A 78 1.66 2.37 -3.18
N SER A 79 1.40 3.13 -4.24
CA SER A 79 1.94 4.49 -4.37
C SER A 79 1.46 5.40 -3.24
N LEU A 80 0.19 5.28 -2.85
CA LEU A 80 -0.36 6.03 -1.73
C LEU A 80 0.33 5.67 -0.42
N GLY A 81 0.54 4.38 -0.17
CA GLY A 81 1.22 3.90 1.04
C GLY A 81 2.66 4.40 1.14
N ILE A 82 3.41 4.35 0.04
CA ILE A 82 4.77 4.87 -0.01
C ILE A 82 4.77 6.39 0.22
N SER A 83 3.85 7.13 -0.38
CA SER A 83 3.73 8.57 -0.16
C SER A 83 3.42 8.91 1.28
N CYS A 84 2.59 8.12 1.96
CA CYS A 84 2.31 8.29 3.39
C CYS A 84 3.57 8.10 4.24
N LEU A 85 4.36 7.09 3.97
CA LEU A 85 5.61 6.85 4.70
C LEU A 85 6.64 7.95 4.44
N ASP A 86 6.77 8.41 3.20
CA ASP A 86 7.72 9.47 2.83
C ASP A 86 7.34 10.81 3.45
N GLN A 87 6.06 11.04 3.69
CA GLN A 87 5.55 12.31 4.22
C GLN A 87 5.02 12.18 5.65
N ILE A 88 5.59 11.26 6.41
CA ILE A 88 5.10 10.91 7.75
C ILE A 88 5.06 12.13 8.70
N ARG A 89 6.04 13.03 8.61
CA ARG A 89 6.11 14.22 9.45
C ARG A 89 4.97 15.21 9.17
N LYS A 90 4.53 15.28 7.92
CA LYS A 90 3.39 16.10 7.53
C LYS A 90 2.09 15.51 8.06
N ILE A 91 1.94 14.19 7.94
CA ILE A 91 0.75 13.47 8.42
C ILE A 91 0.64 13.55 9.95
N GLU A 92 1.77 13.52 10.64
CA GLU A 92 1.83 13.63 12.10
C GLU A 92 1.13 14.89 12.63
N ASN A 93 1.15 15.97 11.85
CA ASN A 93 0.54 17.25 12.23
C ASN A 93 -0.97 17.31 11.95
N TYR A 94 -1.53 16.34 11.24
CA TYR A 94 -2.96 16.31 10.96
C TYR A 94 -3.73 15.68 12.10
N ASN A 95 -4.86 16.30 12.47
CA ASN A 95 -5.79 15.70 13.42
C ASN A 95 -6.55 14.53 12.77
N GLU A 96 -6.78 14.65 11.48
CA GLU A 96 -7.55 13.69 10.71
C GLU A 96 -7.00 13.61 9.29
N CYS A 97 -6.88 12.40 8.76
CA CYS A 97 -6.43 12.17 7.40
C CYS A 97 -7.33 11.10 6.78
N SER A 98 -7.95 11.40 5.66
CA SER A 98 -8.87 10.48 5.01
C SER A 98 -8.42 10.10 3.60
N PHE A 99 -8.78 8.90 3.20
CA PHE A 99 -8.47 8.34 1.89
C PHE A 99 -9.75 7.79 1.28
N LYS A 100 -10.08 8.21 0.06
CA LYS A 100 -11.27 7.76 -0.65
C LYS A 100 -10.90 7.19 -2.01
N ASN A 101 -11.73 6.27 -2.49
CA ASN A 101 -11.56 5.65 -3.80
C ASN A 101 -10.20 4.99 -3.98
N VAL A 102 -9.74 4.30 -2.95
CA VAL A 102 -8.50 3.52 -3.00
C VAL A 102 -8.81 2.13 -3.54
N ALA A 103 -8.11 1.72 -4.60
CA ALA A 103 -8.21 0.36 -5.12
C ALA A 103 -7.59 -0.61 -4.12
N TYR A 104 -8.26 -1.75 -3.88
CA TYR A 104 -7.76 -2.79 -2.99
C TYR A 104 -7.21 -2.23 -1.68
N PRO A 105 -8.06 -1.60 -0.86
CA PRO A 105 -7.59 -0.89 0.34
C PRO A 105 -6.86 -1.78 1.36
N LEU A 106 -7.06 -3.10 1.31
CA LEU A 106 -6.31 -4.03 2.15
C LEU A 106 -4.81 -3.88 1.95
N LEU A 107 -4.36 -3.58 0.72
CA LEU A 107 -2.94 -3.40 0.41
C LEU A 107 -2.37 -2.11 1.03
N LEU A 108 -3.21 -1.16 1.39
CA LEU A 108 -2.79 0.06 2.06
C LEU A 108 -2.60 -0.14 3.57
N LEU A 109 -3.32 -1.08 4.19
CA LEU A 109 -3.31 -1.29 5.65
C LEU A 109 -1.91 -1.44 6.26
N PRO A 110 -0.99 -2.26 5.70
CA PRO A 110 0.34 -2.39 6.29
C PRO A 110 1.12 -1.07 6.32
N PHE A 111 0.96 -0.24 5.30
CA PHE A 111 1.60 1.08 5.26
C PHE A 111 1.05 2.00 6.34
N LEU A 112 -0.27 1.99 6.56
CA LEU A 112 -0.92 2.78 7.61
C LEU A 112 -0.53 2.28 8.99
N SER A 113 -0.40 0.96 9.18
CA SER A 113 0.06 0.37 10.43
C SER A 113 1.48 0.83 10.78
N ARG A 114 2.40 0.80 9.81
CA ARG A 114 3.77 1.29 10.00
C ARG A 114 3.79 2.79 10.30
N SER A 115 2.95 3.56 9.62
CA SER A 115 2.82 5.00 9.87
C SER A 115 2.36 5.26 11.29
N SER A 116 1.37 4.51 11.78
CA SER A 116 0.88 4.59 13.16
C SER A 116 1.99 4.32 14.18
N GLU A 117 2.82 3.30 13.94
CA GLU A 117 3.95 2.97 14.82
C GLU A 117 4.99 4.09 14.86
N ILE A 118 5.32 4.66 13.70
CA ILE A 118 6.36 5.70 13.60
C ILE A 118 5.96 6.96 14.35
N ILE A 119 4.73 7.42 14.18
CA ILE A 119 4.25 8.66 14.81
C ILE A 119 3.69 8.46 16.21
N GLY A 120 3.51 7.21 16.63
CA GLY A 120 2.94 6.91 17.95
C GLY A 120 1.47 7.29 18.07
N LYS A 121 0.76 7.47 16.96
CA LYS A 121 -0.66 7.83 16.92
C LYS A 121 -1.49 6.71 16.35
N LYS A 122 -2.72 6.62 16.87
CA LYS A 122 -3.69 5.62 16.40
C LYS A 122 -4.29 6.07 15.07
N ILE A 123 -4.32 5.17 14.10
CA ILE A 123 -4.95 5.41 12.80
C ILE A 123 -6.22 4.56 12.71
N LEU A 124 -7.35 5.22 12.41
CA LEU A 124 -8.63 4.57 12.20
C LEU A 124 -8.87 4.42 10.70
N VAL A 125 -9.19 3.22 10.30
CA VAL A 125 -9.44 2.86 8.90
C VAL A 125 -10.90 2.55 8.67
#